data_45fde0d8403770c956a81a77490c4091
#
_entry.id   45fde0d8403770c956a81a77490c4091
#
_cell.length_a   1.000
_cell.length_b   1.000
_cell.length_c   1.000
_cell.angle_alpha   90.00
_cell.angle_beta   90.00
_cell.angle_gamma   90.00
#
_symmetry.space_group_name_H-M   'P 1'
#
loop_
_entity.id
_entity.type
_entity.pdbx_description
1 polymer ?
#
loop_
_entity_poly.entity_id
_entity_poly.type
_entity_poly.pdbx_seq_one_letter_code
_entity_poly.pdbx_strand_id
1 'polypeptide(L)'
;MDAVGRRLLRWASGIMCVLGAGHMVLLALLARDDVAGWAERGVWAAVPLLDGGFGPTVGSLRNEVAFWGGPGSFSVPLVLLGCLVWHLAGRGVAVPAWTGWALAAWCLVGGVLLVPSAFFAGTVAGLLVVAAARRRVAAP
;
A
#
# COMPACT_ATOMS: atom_id res chain seq x y z
N MET A 1 9.94 -16.89 17.60
CA MET A 1 9.93 -16.99 16.11
C MET A 1 11.30 -17.41 15.62
N ASP A 2 11.40 -18.41 14.76
CA ASP A 2 12.65 -18.89 14.19
C ASP A 2 13.30 -17.90 13.20
N ALA A 3 14.56 -18.16 12.81
CA ALA A 3 15.30 -17.28 11.89
C ALA A 3 14.64 -17.20 10.49
N VAL A 4 14.06 -18.30 10.03
CA VAL A 4 13.38 -18.38 8.73
C VAL A 4 12.11 -17.55 8.73
N GLY A 5 11.28 -17.66 9.76
CA GLY A 5 10.06 -16.86 9.91
C GLY A 5 10.35 -15.35 9.94
N ARG A 6 11.41 -14.92 10.65
CA ARG A 6 11.86 -13.52 10.63
C ARG A 6 12.29 -13.07 9.23
N ARG A 7 13.00 -13.92 8.49
CA ARG A 7 13.42 -13.61 7.11
C ARG A 7 12.21 -13.45 6.19
N LEU A 8 11.22 -14.34 6.29
CA LEU A 8 9.99 -14.27 5.49
C LEU A 8 9.22 -12.97 5.76
N LEU A 9 9.06 -12.57 7.04
CA LEU A 9 8.41 -11.30 7.39
C LEU A 9 9.19 -10.08 6.88
N ARG A 10 10.53 -10.10 6.91
CA ARG A 10 11.35 -9.01 6.35
C ARG A 10 11.19 -8.89 4.84
N TRP A 11 11.14 -10.01 4.13
CA TRP A 11 10.87 -9.99 2.68
C TRP A 11 9.47 -9.46 2.39
N ALA A 12 8.44 -9.94 3.10
CA ALA A 12 7.07 -9.44 2.96
C ALA A 12 7.00 -7.93 3.19
N SER A 13 7.61 -7.45 4.27
CA SER A 13 7.70 -6.03 4.60
C SER A 13 8.40 -5.22 3.51
N GLY A 14 9.54 -5.69 3.02
CA GLY A 14 10.28 -5.04 1.94
C GLY A 14 9.44 -4.89 0.68
N ILE A 15 8.72 -5.95 0.28
CA ILE A 15 7.80 -5.90 -0.87
C ILE A 15 6.70 -4.87 -0.64
N MET A 16 6.04 -4.85 0.53
CA MET A 16 4.99 -3.88 0.85
C MET A 16 5.50 -2.44 0.77
N CYS A 17 6.67 -2.16 1.37
CA CYS A 17 7.26 -0.82 1.36
C CYS A 17 7.65 -0.38 -0.06
N VAL A 18 8.28 -1.27 -0.84
CA VAL A 18 8.68 -0.96 -2.22
C VAL A 18 7.46 -0.72 -3.11
N LEU A 19 6.41 -1.54 -2.99
CA LEU A 19 5.18 -1.36 -3.76
C LEU A 19 4.49 -0.04 -3.40
N GLY A 20 4.27 0.22 -2.11
CA GLY A 20 3.58 1.43 -1.68
C GLY A 20 4.39 2.69 -1.96
N ALA A 21 5.66 2.74 -1.57
CA ALA A 21 6.52 3.90 -1.81
C ALA A 21 6.80 4.10 -3.30
N GLY A 22 7.05 3.03 -4.05
CA GLY A 22 7.27 3.08 -5.50
C GLY A 22 6.06 3.62 -6.24
N HIS A 23 4.85 3.19 -5.86
CA HIS A 23 3.60 3.73 -6.43
C HIS A 23 3.45 5.23 -6.13
N MET A 24 3.71 5.65 -4.89
CA MET A 24 3.66 7.07 -4.51
C MET A 24 4.66 7.93 -5.29
N VAL A 25 5.90 7.46 -5.43
CA VAL A 25 6.93 8.15 -6.21
C VAL A 25 6.54 8.24 -7.68
N LEU A 26 6.09 7.13 -8.27
CA LEU A 26 5.65 7.10 -9.67
C LEU A 26 4.52 8.10 -9.92
N LEU A 27 3.51 8.12 -9.05
CA LEU A 27 2.40 9.06 -9.21
C LEU A 27 2.83 10.52 -8.99
N ALA A 28 3.69 10.78 -8.01
CA ALA A 28 4.23 12.13 -7.79
C ALA A 28 4.99 12.66 -9.02
N LEU A 29 5.70 11.77 -9.73
CA LEU A 29 6.39 12.13 -10.98
C LEU A 29 5.42 12.34 -12.14
N LEU A 30 4.38 11.51 -12.27
CA LEU A 30 3.39 11.60 -13.36
C LEU A 30 2.42 12.77 -13.18
N ALA A 31 2.04 13.10 -11.94
CA ALA A 31 1.09 14.15 -11.58
C ALA A 31 1.77 15.35 -10.89
N ARG A 32 3.04 15.58 -11.15
CA ARG A 32 3.85 16.61 -10.48
C ARG A 32 3.22 18.00 -10.54
N ASP A 33 2.62 18.37 -11.67
CA ASP A 33 2.04 19.68 -11.88
C ASP A 33 0.75 19.85 -11.08
N ASP A 34 -0.07 18.79 -10.99
CA ASP A 34 -1.28 18.76 -10.16
C ASP A 34 -0.92 18.84 -8.67
N VAL A 35 0.11 18.08 -8.24
CA VAL A 35 0.60 18.07 -6.84
C VAL A 35 1.24 19.42 -6.46
N ALA A 36 2.02 20.03 -7.34
CA ALA A 36 2.57 21.37 -7.11
C ALA A 36 1.47 22.40 -6.90
N GLY A 37 0.40 22.34 -7.70
CA GLY A 37 -0.73 23.23 -7.59
C GLY A 37 -1.53 23.09 -6.27
N TRP A 38 -1.34 22.02 -5.49
CA TRP A 38 -2.00 21.90 -4.17
C TRP A 38 -1.48 22.93 -3.16
N ALA A 39 -0.18 23.24 -3.20
CA ALA A 39 0.40 24.28 -2.34
C ALA A 39 -0.14 25.68 -2.67
N GLU A 40 -0.36 25.97 -3.94
CA GLU A 40 -0.90 27.25 -4.42
C GLU A 40 -2.37 27.43 -4.07
N ARG A 41 -3.17 26.37 -4.18
CA ARG A 41 -4.62 26.41 -3.87
C ARG A 41 -4.93 26.42 -2.37
N GLY A 42 -3.97 26.06 -1.54
CA GLY A 42 -4.14 25.88 -0.10
C GLY A 42 -4.61 24.47 0.27
N VAL A 43 -4.19 23.98 1.42
CA VAL A 43 -4.34 22.59 1.87
C VAL A 43 -5.79 22.14 1.88
N TRP A 44 -6.73 23.01 2.32
CA TRP A 44 -8.15 22.67 2.45
C TRP A 44 -8.93 22.76 1.15
N ALA A 45 -8.41 23.45 0.15
CA ALA A 45 -9.04 23.61 -1.15
C ALA A 45 -8.39 22.75 -2.24
N ALA A 46 -7.31 22.01 -1.90
CA ALA A 46 -6.54 21.23 -2.86
C ALA A 46 -7.39 20.11 -3.50
N VAL A 47 -8.18 19.39 -2.69
CA VAL A 47 -9.05 18.30 -3.14
C VAL A 47 -10.43 18.46 -2.49
N PRO A 48 -11.32 19.28 -3.04
CA PRO A 48 -12.65 19.48 -2.47
C PRO A 48 -13.48 18.19 -2.58
N LEU A 49 -14.11 17.79 -1.47
CA LEU A 49 -14.99 16.62 -1.40
C LEU A 49 -16.36 16.87 -2.02
N LEU A 50 -16.77 18.14 -2.09
CA LEU A 50 -18.06 18.54 -2.62
C LEU A 50 -17.84 19.55 -3.74
N ASP A 51 -18.41 19.28 -4.90
CA ASP A 51 -18.44 20.25 -5.98
C ASP A 51 -19.29 21.45 -5.56
N GLY A 52 -18.72 22.65 -5.71
CA GLY A 52 -19.39 23.90 -5.36
C GLY A 52 -20.59 24.28 -6.25
N GLY A 53 -21.33 23.29 -6.76
CA GLY A 53 -22.56 23.48 -7.52
C GLY A 53 -22.39 23.63 -9.04
N PHE A 54 -21.17 23.62 -9.56
CA PHE A 54 -20.90 23.82 -11.00
C PHE A 54 -20.58 22.54 -11.77
N GLY A 55 -20.63 21.38 -11.13
CA GLY A 55 -20.23 20.09 -11.69
C GLY A 55 -18.71 19.90 -11.84
N PRO A 56 -18.24 18.65 -12.08
CA PRO A 56 -16.82 18.36 -12.17
C PRO A 56 -16.20 18.99 -13.42
N THR A 57 -15.09 19.70 -13.23
CA THR A 57 -14.25 20.19 -14.32
C THR A 57 -13.13 19.18 -14.62
N VAL A 58 -12.53 19.27 -15.82
CA VAL A 58 -11.36 18.43 -16.16
C VAL A 58 -10.22 18.62 -15.12
N GLY A 59 -10.02 19.86 -14.65
CA GLY A 59 -9.02 20.16 -13.62
C GLY A 59 -9.34 19.54 -12.26
N SER A 60 -10.61 19.56 -11.83
CA SER A 60 -11.02 18.93 -10.57
C SER A 60 -10.89 17.41 -10.64
N LEU A 61 -11.30 16.79 -11.74
CA LEU A 61 -11.15 15.34 -11.97
C LEU A 61 -9.68 14.89 -11.96
N ARG A 62 -8.79 15.62 -12.63
CA ARG A 62 -7.35 15.33 -12.60
C ARG A 62 -6.80 15.41 -11.17
N ASN A 63 -7.20 16.43 -10.43
CA ASN A 63 -6.77 16.63 -9.06
C ASN A 63 -7.26 15.51 -8.12
N GLU A 64 -8.50 15.07 -8.26
CA GLU A 64 -9.05 13.93 -7.54
C GLU A 64 -8.32 12.62 -7.88
N VAL A 65 -8.07 12.36 -9.17
CA VAL A 65 -7.30 11.19 -9.61
C VAL A 65 -5.89 11.22 -9.03
N ALA A 66 -5.21 12.37 -9.03
CA ALA A 66 -3.89 12.53 -8.42
C ALA A 66 -3.90 12.27 -6.92
N PHE A 67 -4.94 12.71 -6.19
CA PHE A 67 -5.06 12.46 -4.76
C PHE A 67 -5.42 11.00 -4.45
N TRP A 68 -6.53 10.49 -5.04
CA TRP A 68 -7.01 9.14 -4.73
C TRP A 68 -6.12 8.04 -5.31
N GLY A 69 -5.42 8.29 -6.40
CA GLY A 69 -4.36 7.41 -6.90
C GLY A 69 -3.06 7.49 -6.09
N GLY A 70 -2.82 8.58 -5.36
CA GLY A 70 -1.61 8.84 -4.59
C GLY A 70 -1.81 8.78 -3.07
N PRO A 71 -1.77 9.94 -2.37
CA PRO A 71 -1.85 9.99 -0.91
C PRO A 71 -3.12 9.37 -0.32
N GLY A 72 -4.24 9.44 -1.03
CA GLY A 72 -5.51 8.82 -0.64
C GLY A 72 -5.62 7.34 -0.97
N SER A 73 -4.65 6.77 -1.67
CA SER A 73 -4.66 5.37 -2.07
C SER A 73 -4.27 4.41 -0.94
N PHE A 74 -4.40 3.11 -1.21
CA PHE A 74 -3.92 2.05 -0.32
C PHE A 74 -2.39 2.04 -0.13
N SER A 75 -1.64 2.83 -0.89
CA SER A 75 -0.16 2.84 -0.85
C SER A 75 0.39 3.30 0.49
N VAL A 76 -0.20 4.34 1.09
CA VAL A 76 0.22 4.82 2.42
C VAL A 76 -0.05 3.77 3.51
N PRO A 77 -1.27 3.23 3.66
CA PRO A 77 -1.53 2.11 4.57
C PRO A 77 -0.62 0.89 4.32
N LEU A 78 -0.29 0.58 3.06
CA LEU A 78 0.58 -0.54 2.72
C LEU A 78 2.02 -0.31 3.21
N VAL A 79 2.57 0.90 3.06
CA VAL A 79 3.88 1.26 3.61
C VAL A 79 3.87 1.16 5.13
N LEU A 80 2.85 1.70 5.79
CA LEU A 80 2.72 1.65 7.25
C LEU A 80 2.63 0.20 7.75
N LEU A 81 1.86 -0.65 7.07
CA LEU A 81 1.78 -2.08 7.37
C LEU A 81 3.14 -2.76 7.18
N GLY A 82 3.85 -2.43 6.09
CA GLY A 82 5.20 -2.93 5.84
C GLY A 82 6.17 -2.55 6.97
N CYS A 83 6.18 -1.30 7.38
CA CYS A 83 7.00 -0.81 8.50
C CYS A 83 6.64 -1.52 9.83
N LEU A 84 5.34 -1.70 10.09
CA LEU A 84 4.87 -2.43 11.28
C LEU A 84 5.36 -3.89 11.27
N VAL A 85 5.18 -4.59 10.15
CA VAL A 85 5.64 -5.99 10.00
C VAL A 85 7.16 -6.09 10.17
N TRP A 86 7.92 -5.14 9.63
CA TRP A 86 9.38 -5.06 9.83
C TRP A 86 9.74 -4.91 11.30
N HIS A 87 9.08 -3.97 11.99
CA HIS A 87 9.30 -3.72 13.41
C HIS A 87 9.00 -4.97 14.25
N LEU A 88 7.85 -5.62 14.03
CA LEU A 88 7.46 -6.84 14.73
C LEU A 88 8.44 -7.99 14.47
N ALA A 89 8.89 -8.15 13.22
CA ALA A 89 9.90 -9.14 12.86
C ALA A 89 11.24 -8.91 13.59
N GLY A 90 11.65 -7.64 13.73
CA GLY A 90 12.83 -7.24 14.50
C GLY A 90 12.72 -7.62 15.99
N ARG A 91 11.53 -7.51 16.54
CA ARG A 91 11.25 -7.88 17.94
C ARG A 91 10.95 -9.36 18.16
N GLY A 92 11.00 -10.17 17.12
CA GLY A 92 10.66 -11.60 17.21
C GLY A 92 9.16 -11.88 17.43
N VAL A 93 8.31 -10.87 17.27
CA VAL A 93 6.85 -10.98 17.42
C VAL A 93 6.26 -11.52 16.12
N ALA A 94 5.36 -12.49 16.25
CA ALA A 94 4.68 -13.08 15.10
C ALA A 94 3.51 -12.21 14.63
N VAL A 95 3.36 -12.10 13.32
CA VAL A 95 2.18 -11.50 12.69
C VAL A 95 1.12 -12.60 12.51
N PRO A 96 -0.15 -12.36 12.86
CA PRO A 96 -1.21 -13.34 12.68
C PRO A 96 -1.42 -13.73 11.20
N ALA A 97 -1.69 -15.01 10.93
CA ALA A 97 -1.87 -15.51 9.57
C ALA A 97 -3.03 -14.83 8.82
N TRP A 98 -4.10 -14.45 9.52
CA TRP A 98 -5.24 -13.78 8.89
C TRP A 98 -4.85 -12.45 8.22
N THR A 99 -3.89 -11.70 8.78
CA THR A 99 -3.38 -10.47 8.17
C THR A 99 -2.74 -10.76 6.80
N GLY A 100 -1.98 -11.84 6.71
CA GLY A 100 -1.38 -12.27 5.44
C GLY A 100 -2.44 -12.71 4.42
N TRP A 101 -3.47 -13.46 4.86
CA TRP A 101 -4.57 -13.87 3.99
C TRP A 101 -5.39 -12.68 3.50
N ALA A 102 -5.71 -11.73 4.37
CA ALA A 102 -6.45 -10.52 4.00
C ALA A 102 -5.69 -9.71 2.94
N LEU A 103 -4.38 -9.49 3.16
CA LEU A 103 -3.51 -8.80 2.20
C LEU A 103 -3.44 -9.56 0.86
N ALA A 104 -3.21 -10.89 0.90
CA ALA A 104 -3.11 -11.70 -0.31
C ALA A 104 -4.41 -11.69 -1.12
N ALA A 105 -5.57 -11.84 -0.47
CA ALA A 105 -6.86 -11.81 -1.13
C ALA A 105 -7.15 -10.43 -1.75
N TRP A 106 -6.93 -9.35 -0.99
CA TRP A 106 -7.09 -7.99 -1.49
C TRP A 106 -6.21 -7.72 -2.71
N CYS A 107 -4.92 -8.04 -2.61
CA CYS A 107 -3.98 -7.82 -3.71
C CYS A 107 -4.28 -8.73 -4.91
N LEU A 108 -4.76 -9.95 -4.70
CA LEU A 108 -5.17 -10.84 -5.80
C LEU A 108 -6.34 -10.25 -6.58
N VAL A 109 -7.38 -9.78 -5.88
CA VAL A 109 -8.53 -9.13 -6.51
C VAL A 109 -8.07 -7.88 -7.29
N GLY A 110 -7.26 -7.01 -6.67
CA GLY A 110 -6.70 -5.84 -7.33
C GLY A 110 -5.86 -6.21 -8.56
N GLY A 111 -5.04 -7.27 -8.45
CA GLY A 111 -4.21 -7.75 -9.55
C GLY A 111 -5.02 -8.26 -10.75
N VAL A 112 -6.13 -8.95 -10.50
CA VAL A 112 -7.02 -9.47 -11.56
C VAL A 112 -7.80 -8.33 -12.22
N LEU A 113 -8.25 -7.35 -11.45
CA LEU A 113 -9.03 -6.22 -11.98
C LEU A 113 -8.18 -5.19 -12.74
N LEU A 114 -6.89 -5.08 -12.42
CA LEU A 114 -5.98 -4.06 -12.93
C LEU A 114 -4.78 -4.66 -13.67
N VAL A 115 -5.00 -5.61 -14.56
CA VAL A 115 -3.93 -6.26 -15.36
C VAL A 115 -3.42 -5.31 -16.47
N PRO A 116 -2.07 -5.20 -16.65
CA PRO A 116 -0.96 -5.73 -15.83
C PRO A 116 -0.73 -4.93 -14.55
N SER A 117 -0.52 -5.58 -13.41
CA SER A 117 -0.46 -4.91 -12.12
C SER A 117 0.61 -5.45 -11.18
N ALA A 118 1.24 -4.54 -10.44
CA ALA A 118 2.17 -4.86 -9.37
C ALA A 118 1.48 -5.47 -8.12
N PHE A 119 0.14 -5.49 -8.05
CA PHE A 119 -0.62 -6.10 -6.97
C PHE A 119 -0.29 -7.59 -6.76
N PHE A 120 0.09 -8.32 -7.80
CA PHE A 120 0.54 -9.71 -7.65
C PHE A 120 1.74 -9.87 -6.72
N ALA A 121 2.65 -8.90 -6.69
CA ALA A 121 3.75 -8.92 -5.71
C ALA A 121 3.22 -8.70 -4.28
N GLY A 122 2.16 -7.91 -4.09
CA GLY A 122 1.46 -7.79 -2.81
C GLY A 122 0.81 -9.11 -2.36
N THR A 123 0.25 -9.89 -3.31
CA THR A 123 -0.23 -11.25 -3.03
C THR A 123 0.88 -12.14 -2.50
N VAL A 124 2.07 -12.10 -3.12
CA VAL A 124 3.26 -12.83 -2.64
C VAL A 124 3.64 -12.37 -1.23
N ALA A 125 3.65 -11.06 -0.95
CA ALA A 125 3.94 -10.54 0.38
C ALA A 125 2.98 -11.10 1.44
N GLY A 126 1.67 -11.12 1.14
CA GLY A 126 0.66 -11.73 2.02
C GLY A 126 0.91 -13.20 2.30
N LEU A 127 1.22 -13.98 1.26
CA LEU A 127 1.55 -15.41 1.41
C LEU A 127 2.82 -15.65 2.23
N LEU A 128 3.82 -14.79 2.14
CA LEU A 128 5.03 -14.85 2.98
C LEU A 128 4.69 -14.62 4.46
N VAL A 129 3.77 -13.71 4.77
CA VAL A 129 3.27 -13.51 6.14
C VAL A 129 2.57 -14.78 6.65
N VAL A 130 1.69 -15.39 5.83
CA VAL A 130 1.03 -16.66 6.19
C VAL A 130 2.04 -17.77 6.44
N ALA A 131 3.05 -17.91 5.56
CA ALA A 131 4.09 -18.92 5.70
C ALA A 131 4.91 -18.73 6.98
N ALA A 132 5.23 -17.49 7.34
CA ALA A 132 5.92 -17.16 8.60
C ALA A 132 5.09 -17.52 9.84
N ALA A 133 3.78 -17.25 9.80
CA ALA A 133 2.87 -17.56 10.90
C ALA A 133 2.71 -19.08 11.12
N ARG A 134 2.60 -19.86 10.04
CA ARG A 134 2.46 -21.33 10.11
C ARG A 134 3.68 -22.02 10.71
N ARG A 135 4.89 -21.52 10.47
CA ARG A 135 6.13 -22.05 11.03
C ARG A 135 6.18 -21.97 12.57
N ARG A 136 5.48 -21.03 13.17
CA ARG A 136 5.38 -20.89 14.62
C ARG A 136 4.56 -22.04 15.25
N VAL A 137 3.53 -22.50 14.55
CA VAL A 137 2.65 -23.57 15.06
C VAL A 137 3.32 -24.94 14.96
N ALA A 138 4.26 -25.10 14.03
CA ALA A 138 4.98 -26.36 13.80
C ALA A 138 6.26 -26.52 14.64
N ALA A 139 6.65 -25.52 15.44
CA ALA A 139 7.79 -25.66 16.36
C ALA A 139 7.29 -26.34 17.66
N PRO A 140 7.87 -27.48 18.06
CA PRO A 140 7.53 -28.19 19.30
C PRO A 140 7.85 -27.37 20.54
#